data_c82ac1b3552a63a4e86ed30a231075f4
#
_entry.id   c82ac1b3552a63a4e86ed30a231075f4
#
_cell.length_a   1.000
_cell.length_b   1.000
_cell.length_c   1.000
_cell.angle_alpha   90.00
_cell.angle_beta   90.00
_cell.angle_gamma   90.00
#
_symmetry.space_group_name_H-M   'P 1'
#
loop_
_entity.id
_entity.type
_entity.pdbx_description
1 polymer ?
#
loop_
_entity_poly.entity_id
_entity_poly.type
_entity_poly.pdbx_seq_one_letter_code
_entity_poly.pdbx_strand_id
1 'polypeptide(L)'
;YRCGGPVAVRYPRGGEGTYRDNCGDAPVSVLRQGADVSIVTYGILTEQALAAAELLAQEHIAAQVVQLNRVTPLDGDAVCGALAGVRRLVVLEDQLRQGCVGQRLAALLLERGAAPEKLRLLNAGERLPAQGSVRQLYHALGLDAQGVVCAVKEVLA
;
A
#
# COMPACT_ATOMS: atom_id res chain seq x y z
N TYR A 1 25.40 5.97 -1.44
CA TYR A 1 24.62 6.81 -0.52
C TYR A 1 25.28 8.17 -0.42
N ARG A 2 24.64 9.23 -0.94
CA ARG A 2 25.16 10.61 -0.90
C ARG A 2 24.54 11.40 0.28
N CYS A 3 24.40 10.75 1.44
CA CYS A 3 23.91 11.39 2.65
C CYS A 3 25.11 11.92 3.44
N GLY A 4 25.12 13.20 3.80
CA GLY A 4 26.16 13.82 4.61
C GLY A 4 26.12 13.48 6.10
N GLY A 5 25.48 12.37 6.50
CA GLY A 5 25.26 11.98 7.90
C GLY A 5 25.04 10.49 8.08
N PRO A 6 24.73 10.04 9.32
CA PRO A 6 24.44 8.65 9.63
C PRO A 6 23.23 8.12 8.83
N VAL A 7 23.34 6.90 8.30
CA VAL A 7 22.26 6.24 7.54
C VAL A 7 22.01 4.86 8.14
N ALA A 8 20.73 4.54 8.40
CA ALA A 8 20.28 3.20 8.74
C ALA A 8 19.54 2.60 7.54
N VAL A 9 19.94 1.40 7.12
CA VAL A 9 19.31 0.67 6.03
C VAL A 9 18.59 -0.55 6.60
N ARG A 10 17.26 -0.60 6.45
CA ARG A 10 16.45 -1.77 6.77
C ARG A 10 16.11 -2.52 5.49
N TYR A 11 16.32 -3.82 5.47
CA TYR A 11 16.01 -4.68 4.33
C TYR A 11 15.25 -5.94 4.79
N PRO A 12 14.41 -6.55 3.92
CA PRO A 12 13.65 -7.75 4.27
C PRO A 12 14.57 -8.95 4.49
N ARG A 13 14.29 -9.76 5.51
CA ARG A 13 15.07 -10.96 5.84
C ARG A 13 14.85 -12.10 4.84
N GLY A 14 13.70 -12.17 4.19
CA GLY A 14 13.28 -13.26 3.29
C GLY A 14 13.59 -13.05 1.81
N GLY A 15 14.42 -12.04 1.47
CA GLY A 15 14.66 -11.64 0.08
C GLY A 15 13.83 -10.43 -0.34
N GLU A 16 14.09 -9.92 -1.54
CA GLU A 16 13.53 -8.63 -2.01
C GLU A 16 12.29 -8.78 -2.90
N GLY A 17 11.72 -9.97 -3.03
CA GLY A 17 10.64 -10.22 -3.98
C GLY A 17 11.10 -10.12 -5.45
N THR A 18 10.17 -10.08 -6.40
CA THR A 18 10.46 -9.99 -7.84
C THR A 18 10.35 -8.57 -8.40
N TYR A 19 9.64 -7.69 -7.71
CA TYR A 19 9.49 -6.29 -8.11
C TYR A 19 10.82 -5.53 -7.97
N ARG A 20 11.31 -4.95 -9.08
CA ARG A 20 12.64 -4.33 -9.19
C ARG A 20 12.61 -2.91 -9.75
N ASP A 21 11.48 -2.25 -9.81
CA ASP A 21 11.42 -0.93 -10.40
C ASP A 21 12.17 0.11 -9.58
N ASN A 22 12.88 0.98 -10.28
CA ASN A 22 13.58 2.10 -9.67
C ASN A 22 12.72 3.37 -9.81
N CYS A 23 12.04 3.72 -8.74
CA CYS A 23 11.18 4.90 -8.71
C CYS A 23 11.95 6.24 -8.66
N GLY A 24 13.28 6.22 -8.66
CA GLY A 24 14.13 7.41 -8.53
C GLY A 24 13.86 8.16 -7.23
N ASP A 25 13.83 9.51 -7.31
CA ASP A 25 13.59 10.39 -6.16
C ASP A 25 12.10 10.77 -5.97
N ALA A 26 11.20 10.24 -6.80
CA ALA A 26 9.77 10.52 -6.72
C ALA A 26 9.21 10.05 -5.37
N PRO A 27 8.47 10.90 -4.62
CA PRO A 27 7.91 10.51 -3.33
C PRO A 27 6.79 9.48 -3.45
N VAL A 28 6.12 9.42 -4.61
CA VAL A 28 5.01 8.53 -4.93
C VAL A 28 5.14 8.09 -6.38
N SER A 29 4.81 6.82 -6.66
CA SER A 29 4.76 6.27 -8.02
C SER A 29 3.43 5.57 -8.27
N VAL A 30 2.82 5.85 -9.41
CA VAL A 30 1.65 5.08 -9.89
C VAL A 30 2.19 3.95 -10.77
N LEU A 31 2.16 2.73 -10.24
CA LEU A 31 2.71 1.53 -10.90
C LEU A 31 1.72 0.92 -11.89
N ARG A 32 0.42 1.10 -11.63
CA ARG A 32 -0.66 0.66 -12.50
C ARG A 32 -1.80 1.67 -12.44
N GLN A 33 -2.35 2.03 -13.57
CA GLN A 33 -3.54 2.87 -13.67
C GLN A 33 -4.81 2.06 -13.45
N GLY A 34 -5.81 2.69 -12.83
CA GLY A 34 -7.14 2.12 -12.61
C GLY A 34 -8.09 3.20 -12.10
N ALA A 35 -9.39 3.01 -12.28
CA ALA A 35 -10.40 4.03 -11.97
C ALA A 35 -11.39 3.60 -10.87
N ASP A 36 -11.48 2.30 -10.55
CA ASP A 36 -12.50 1.80 -9.63
C ASP A 36 -12.06 1.89 -8.17
N VAL A 37 -10.78 1.61 -7.91
CA VAL A 37 -10.17 1.57 -6.57
C VAL A 37 -8.68 1.85 -6.66
N SER A 38 -8.09 2.47 -5.63
CA SER A 38 -6.65 2.59 -5.47
C SER A 38 -6.15 1.68 -4.35
N ILE A 39 -5.11 0.89 -4.65
CA ILE A 39 -4.36 0.11 -3.67
C ILE A 39 -3.06 0.87 -3.40
N VAL A 40 -2.94 1.45 -2.21
CA VAL A 40 -1.73 2.17 -1.78
C VAL A 40 -0.89 1.26 -0.92
N THR A 41 0.40 1.18 -1.22
CA THR A 41 1.33 0.32 -0.50
C THR A 41 2.75 0.88 -0.51
N TYR A 42 3.67 0.20 0.14
CA TYR A 42 5.11 0.50 0.12
C TYR A 42 5.94 -0.75 0.43
N GLY A 43 7.21 -0.71 0.04
CA GLY A 43 8.15 -1.79 0.32
C GLY A 43 7.76 -3.12 -0.33
N ILE A 44 7.97 -4.22 0.39
CA ILE A 44 7.85 -5.58 -0.14
C ILE A 44 6.41 -5.97 -0.53
N LEU A 45 5.39 -5.35 0.09
CA LEU A 45 3.99 -5.64 -0.23
C LEU A 45 3.54 -5.09 -1.59
N THR A 46 4.37 -4.29 -2.26
CA THR A 46 4.11 -3.83 -3.63
C THR A 46 3.85 -5.00 -4.58
N GLU A 47 4.56 -6.10 -4.44
CA GLU A 47 4.36 -7.32 -5.22
C GLU A 47 2.95 -7.91 -5.01
N GLN A 48 2.46 -7.94 -3.77
CA GLN A 48 1.12 -8.43 -3.45
C GLN A 48 0.02 -7.52 -4.02
N ALA A 49 0.24 -6.20 -3.98
CA ALA A 49 -0.68 -5.22 -4.56
C ALA A 49 -0.77 -5.36 -6.09
N LEU A 50 0.35 -5.54 -6.78
CA LEU A 50 0.39 -5.75 -8.23
C LEU A 50 -0.29 -7.07 -8.62
N ALA A 51 0.02 -8.16 -7.91
CA ALA A 51 -0.61 -9.46 -8.13
C ALA A 51 -2.14 -9.40 -7.90
N ALA A 52 -2.59 -8.69 -6.86
CA ALA A 52 -4.02 -8.47 -6.61
C ALA A 52 -4.68 -7.68 -7.74
N ALA A 53 -4.03 -6.64 -8.26
CA ALA A 53 -4.55 -5.85 -9.36
C ALA A 53 -4.66 -6.65 -10.67
N GLU A 54 -3.80 -7.64 -10.88
CA GLU A 54 -3.92 -8.58 -12.01
C GLU A 54 -5.13 -9.52 -11.84
N LEU A 55 -5.35 -10.06 -10.64
CA LEU A 55 -6.53 -10.88 -10.35
C LEU A 55 -7.83 -10.08 -10.51
N LEU A 56 -7.87 -8.86 -10.01
CA LEU A 56 -9.01 -7.95 -10.13
C LEU A 56 -9.33 -7.61 -11.60
N ALA A 57 -8.31 -7.45 -12.44
CA ALA A 57 -8.50 -7.20 -13.87
C ALA A 57 -9.19 -8.37 -14.59
N GLN A 58 -8.97 -9.61 -14.16
CA GLN A 58 -9.68 -10.78 -14.70
C GLN A 58 -11.18 -10.74 -14.36
N GLU A 59 -11.54 -10.01 -13.33
CA GLU A 59 -12.93 -9.76 -12.91
C GLU A 59 -13.45 -8.39 -13.40
N HIS A 60 -12.77 -7.76 -14.37
CA HIS A 60 -13.13 -6.46 -14.93
C HIS A 60 -13.12 -5.30 -13.93
N ILE A 61 -12.34 -5.39 -12.86
CA ILE A 61 -12.12 -4.32 -11.87
C ILE A 61 -10.80 -3.62 -12.19
N ALA A 62 -10.88 -2.33 -12.48
CA ALA A 62 -9.71 -1.50 -12.82
C ALA A 62 -9.07 -0.94 -11.53
N ALA A 63 -8.18 -1.72 -10.91
CA ALA A 63 -7.46 -1.31 -9.73
C ALA A 63 -6.18 -0.53 -10.08
N GLN A 64 -6.06 0.69 -9.52
CA GLN A 64 -4.83 1.46 -9.50
C GLN A 64 -3.89 0.91 -8.42
N VAL A 65 -2.59 0.88 -8.68
CA VAL A 65 -1.57 0.56 -7.67
C VAL A 65 -0.65 1.77 -7.50
N VAL A 66 -0.60 2.29 -6.28
CA VAL A 66 0.21 3.45 -5.90
C VAL A 66 1.24 3.02 -4.86
N GLN A 67 2.51 3.26 -5.15
CA GLN A 67 3.61 3.00 -4.23
C GLN A 67 4.06 4.30 -3.56
N LEU A 68 4.13 4.29 -2.24
CA LEU A 68 4.77 5.35 -1.46
C LEU A 68 6.27 5.06 -1.37
N ASN A 69 7.09 5.84 -2.07
CA ASN A 69 8.55 5.72 -2.02
C ASN A 69 9.13 6.46 -0.81
N ARG A 70 8.37 7.44 -0.30
CA ARG A 70 8.66 8.16 0.93
C ARG A 70 7.47 8.12 1.87
N VAL A 71 7.65 7.48 3.01
CA VAL A 71 6.60 7.34 4.05
C VAL A 71 6.72 8.38 5.16
N THR A 72 7.86 9.08 5.26
CA THR A 72 8.10 10.15 6.25
C THR A 72 9.09 11.17 5.73
N PRO A 73 8.69 12.45 5.61
CA PRO A 73 7.30 12.91 5.62
C PRO A 73 6.52 12.42 4.39
N LEU A 74 5.20 12.24 4.52
CA LEU A 74 4.34 12.02 3.36
C LEU A 74 4.27 13.33 2.56
N ASP A 75 4.44 13.21 1.24
CA ASP A 75 4.25 14.32 0.32
C ASP A 75 2.76 14.44 -0.05
N GLY A 76 2.08 15.40 0.58
CA GLY A 76 0.62 15.53 0.43
C GLY A 76 0.18 15.87 -0.99
N ASP A 77 0.96 16.68 -1.72
CA ASP A 77 0.61 17.08 -3.08
C ASP A 77 0.80 15.91 -4.05
N ALA A 78 1.91 15.17 -3.91
CA ALA A 78 2.15 13.97 -4.71
C ALA A 78 1.12 12.88 -4.43
N VAL A 79 0.75 12.67 -3.17
CA VAL A 79 -0.28 11.69 -2.77
C VAL A 79 -1.65 12.08 -3.35
N CYS A 80 -2.10 13.32 -3.14
CA CYS A 80 -3.39 13.77 -3.67
C CYS A 80 -3.42 13.74 -5.20
N GLY A 81 -2.32 14.10 -5.86
CA GLY A 81 -2.21 14.01 -7.32
C GLY A 81 -2.31 12.58 -7.83
N ALA A 82 -1.63 11.63 -7.18
CA ALA A 82 -1.67 10.21 -7.55
C ALA A 82 -3.05 9.57 -7.33
N LEU A 83 -3.81 10.02 -6.33
CA LEU A 83 -5.13 9.49 -5.98
C LEU A 83 -6.28 10.29 -6.61
N ALA A 84 -5.99 11.28 -7.44
CA ALA A 84 -7.01 12.11 -8.06
C ALA A 84 -7.98 11.28 -8.92
N GLY A 85 -9.28 11.46 -8.68
CA GLY A 85 -10.35 10.79 -9.43
C GLY A 85 -10.73 9.39 -8.91
N VAL A 86 -9.96 8.79 -7.99
CA VAL A 86 -10.31 7.50 -7.37
C VAL A 86 -10.76 7.73 -5.93
N ARG A 87 -11.98 7.32 -5.60
CA ARG A 87 -12.62 7.63 -4.31
C ARG A 87 -12.71 6.44 -3.35
N ARG A 88 -12.27 5.26 -3.78
CA ARG A 88 -12.22 4.04 -2.97
C ARG A 88 -10.77 3.63 -2.78
N LEU A 89 -10.39 3.39 -1.53
CA LEU A 89 -9.00 3.24 -1.16
C LEU A 89 -8.79 2.01 -0.28
N VAL A 90 -7.80 1.19 -0.64
CA VAL A 90 -7.24 0.13 0.19
C VAL A 90 -5.79 0.49 0.47
N VAL A 91 -5.39 0.54 1.75
CA VAL A 91 -3.97 0.74 2.14
C VAL A 91 -3.45 -0.59 2.66
N LEU A 92 -2.40 -1.10 2.02
CA LEU A 92 -1.77 -2.38 2.32
C LEU A 92 -0.40 -2.16 2.96
N GLU A 93 -0.22 -2.65 4.19
CA GLU A 93 1.03 -2.47 4.94
C GLU A 93 1.27 -3.61 5.96
N ASP A 94 2.52 -3.99 6.18
CA ASP A 94 2.93 -5.03 7.14
C ASP A 94 3.26 -4.46 8.53
N GLN A 95 2.51 -3.45 8.96
CA GLN A 95 2.65 -2.76 10.24
C GLN A 95 1.50 -3.12 11.19
N LEU A 96 1.70 -2.95 12.48
CA LEU A 96 0.59 -2.91 13.43
C LEU A 96 -0.30 -1.70 13.13
N ARG A 97 -1.60 -1.84 13.44
CA ARG A 97 -2.59 -0.80 13.15
C ARG A 97 -2.26 0.53 13.81
N GLN A 98 -1.79 0.50 15.04
CA GLN A 98 -1.51 1.73 15.79
C GLN A 98 -0.28 2.46 15.24
N GLY A 99 -0.47 3.70 14.79
CA GLY A 99 0.58 4.54 14.24
C GLY A 99 1.04 4.16 12.83
N CYS A 100 0.29 3.33 12.13
CA CYS A 100 0.60 2.88 10.77
C CYS A 100 0.53 4.03 9.75
N VAL A 101 1.14 3.82 8.59
CA VAL A 101 1.16 4.81 7.50
C VAL A 101 -0.25 5.08 6.98
N GLY A 102 -1.11 4.06 6.92
CA GLY A 102 -2.49 4.19 6.48
C GLY A 102 -3.32 5.16 7.33
N GLN A 103 -3.11 5.19 8.65
CA GLN A 103 -3.78 6.17 9.51
C GLN A 103 -3.30 7.60 9.22
N ARG A 104 -2.00 7.78 9.02
CA ARG A 104 -1.42 9.09 8.67
C ARG A 104 -1.86 9.56 7.29
N LEU A 105 -1.95 8.64 6.33
CA LEU A 105 -2.47 8.90 5.00
C LEU A 105 -3.94 9.33 5.06
N ALA A 106 -4.77 8.64 5.84
CA ALA A 106 -6.18 9.00 6.03
C ALA A 106 -6.35 10.41 6.60
N ALA A 107 -5.55 10.76 7.63
CA ALA A 107 -5.56 12.09 8.21
C ALA A 107 -5.13 13.15 7.18
N LEU A 108 -4.06 12.92 6.44
CA LEU A 108 -3.57 13.82 5.39
C LEU A 108 -4.63 14.06 4.30
N LEU A 109 -5.29 13.00 3.83
CA LEU A 109 -6.35 13.12 2.81
C LEU A 109 -7.56 13.90 3.33
N LEU A 110 -7.93 13.69 4.59
CA LEU A 110 -9.02 14.45 5.24
C LEU A 110 -8.65 15.94 5.35
N GLU A 111 -7.46 16.28 5.82
CA GLU A 111 -6.96 17.67 5.94
C GLU A 111 -6.91 18.39 4.59
N ARG A 112 -6.65 17.65 3.50
CA ARG A 112 -6.59 18.18 2.13
C ARG A 112 -7.94 18.23 1.43
N GLY A 113 -9.04 17.82 2.08
CA GLY A 113 -10.36 17.74 1.46
C GLY A 113 -10.47 16.67 0.36
N ALA A 114 -9.55 15.69 0.36
CA ALA A 114 -9.46 14.59 -0.58
C ALA A 114 -9.84 13.24 0.05
N ALA A 115 -10.68 13.26 1.09
CA ALA A 115 -11.11 12.05 1.79
C ALA A 115 -11.81 11.07 0.84
N PRO A 116 -11.43 9.79 0.86
CA PRO A 116 -12.08 8.78 0.05
C PRO A 116 -13.52 8.51 0.56
N GLU A 117 -14.39 8.03 -0.31
CA GLU A 117 -15.75 7.59 0.06
C GLU A 117 -15.71 6.34 0.94
N LYS A 118 -14.79 5.43 0.62
CA LYS A 118 -14.52 4.23 1.40
C LYS A 118 -13.01 4.02 1.54
N LEU A 119 -12.60 3.65 2.73
CA LEU A 119 -11.22 3.35 3.09
C LEU A 119 -11.13 2.03 3.85
N ARG A 120 -10.27 1.13 3.39
CA ARG A 120 -9.89 -0.09 4.10
C ARG A 120 -8.39 -0.07 4.41
N LEU A 121 -8.02 -0.23 5.67
CA LEU A 121 -6.63 -0.41 6.09
C LEU A 121 -6.38 -1.90 6.31
N LEU A 122 -5.56 -2.50 5.46
CA LEU A 122 -5.04 -3.86 5.59
C LEU A 122 -3.68 -3.80 6.27
N ASN A 123 -3.59 -4.33 7.48
CA ASN A 123 -2.38 -4.33 8.29
C ASN A 123 -2.37 -5.52 9.25
N ALA A 124 -1.33 -5.65 10.05
CA ALA A 124 -1.17 -6.76 10.99
C ALA A 124 -2.13 -6.73 12.20
N GLY A 125 -3.08 -5.78 12.24
CA GLY A 125 -4.04 -5.65 13.33
C GLY A 125 -3.46 -4.98 14.57
N GLU A 126 -4.10 -5.20 15.71
CA GLU A 126 -3.76 -4.54 16.98
C GLU A 126 -2.77 -5.34 17.84
N ARG A 127 -2.58 -6.61 17.52
CA ARG A 127 -1.73 -7.53 18.30
C ARG A 127 -0.62 -8.07 17.42
N LEU A 128 0.51 -8.39 18.05
CA LEU A 128 1.58 -9.09 17.38
C LEU A 128 1.05 -10.43 16.84
N PRO A 129 1.31 -10.74 15.56
CA PRO A 129 0.88 -12.01 14.98
C PRO A 129 1.61 -13.19 15.64
N ALA A 130 1.01 -14.38 15.53
CA ALA A 130 1.65 -15.61 15.96
C ALA A 130 2.93 -15.88 15.16
N GLN A 131 3.77 -16.80 15.65
CA GLN A 131 4.97 -17.19 14.94
C GLN A 131 4.63 -18.00 13.68
N GLY A 132 5.31 -17.71 12.58
CA GLY A 132 5.14 -18.41 11.31
C GLY A 132 6.08 -17.88 10.24
N SER A 133 6.11 -18.54 9.08
CA SER A 133 6.79 -18.00 7.89
C SER A 133 6.06 -16.73 7.39
N VAL A 134 6.78 -15.84 6.71
CA VAL A 134 6.19 -14.61 6.13
C VAL A 134 4.95 -14.91 5.29
N ARG A 135 5.01 -15.94 4.44
CA ARG A 135 3.88 -16.37 3.60
C ARG A 135 2.66 -16.81 4.43
N GLN A 136 2.87 -17.59 5.49
CA GLN A 136 1.78 -18.01 6.39
C GLN A 136 1.17 -16.81 7.11
N LEU A 137 2.01 -15.88 7.57
CA LEU A 137 1.56 -14.67 8.26
C LEU A 137 0.77 -13.76 7.31
N TYR A 138 1.25 -13.51 6.10
CA TYR A 138 0.53 -12.70 5.11
C TYR A 138 -0.83 -13.32 4.77
N HIS A 139 -0.88 -14.64 4.57
CA HIS A 139 -2.14 -15.32 4.32
C HIS A 139 -3.11 -15.20 5.51
N ALA A 140 -2.64 -15.48 6.72
CA ALA A 140 -3.46 -15.41 7.94
C ALA A 140 -3.97 -14.00 8.27
N LEU A 141 -3.22 -12.97 7.88
CA LEU A 141 -3.55 -11.56 8.08
C LEU A 141 -4.30 -10.93 6.89
N GLY A 142 -4.47 -11.67 5.79
CA GLY A 142 -5.08 -11.15 4.56
C GLY A 142 -4.22 -10.12 3.84
N LEU A 143 -2.89 -10.17 4.00
CA LEU A 143 -1.92 -9.28 3.36
C LEU A 143 -1.36 -9.84 2.05
N ASP A 144 -1.76 -11.04 1.67
CA ASP A 144 -1.46 -11.64 0.36
C ASP A 144 -2.40 -11.08 -0.73
N ALA A 145 -2.09 -11.39 -1.99
CA ALA A 145 -2.86 -10.90 -3.13
C ALA A 145 -4.36 -11.23 -3.02
N GLN A 146 -4.72 -12.42 -2.51
CA GLN A 146 -6.11 -12.83 -2.36
C GLN A 146 -6.83 -12.03 -1.26
N GLY A 147 -6.17 -11.76 -0.14
CA GLY A 147 -6.70 -10.90 0.92
C GLY A 147 -6.92 -9.46 0.44
N VAL A 148 -6.01 -8.93 -0.38
CA VAL A 148 -6.18 -7.61 -1.02
C VAL A 148 -7.39 -7.60 -1.95
N VAL A 149 -7.60 -8.65 -2.76
CA VAL A 149 -8.79 -8.80 -3.62
C VAL A 149 -10.07 -8.76 -2.79
N CYS A 150 -10.12 -9.50 -1.67
CA CYS A 150 -11.28 -9.47 -0.77
C CYS A 150 -11.55 -8.06 -0.24
N ALA A 151 -10.52 -7.37 0.24
CA ALA A 151 -10.65 -6.01 0.76
C ALA A 151 -11.10 -4.99 -0.31
N VAL A 152 -10.62 -5.14 -1.55
CA VAL A 152 -11.08 -4.32 -2.67
C VAL A 152 -12.57 -4.54 -2.93
N LYS A 153 -13.04 -5.79 -2.94
CA LYS A 153 -14.47 -6.09 -3.11
C LYS A 153 -15.33 -5.50 -1.99
N GLU A 154 -14.84 -5.50 -0.74
CA GLU A 154 -15.53 -4.86 0.39
C GLU A 154 -15.72 -3.34 0.19
N VAL A 155 -14.72 -2.64 -0.36
CA VAL A 155 -14.83 -1.19 -0.59
C VAL A 155 -15.61 -0.85 -1.87
N LEU A 156 -15.79 -1.80 -2.78
CA LEU A 156 -16.62 -1.63 -3.99
C LEU A 156 -18.10 -1.93 -3.76
N ALA A 157 -18.41 -2.83 -2.82
CA ALA A 157 -19.77 -3.13 -2.41
C ALA A 157 -20.45 -1.94 -1.72
#